data_1553ecddf592d137c3af007fc394cf3f
#
_entry.id   1553ecddf592d137c3af007fc394cf3f
#
_cell.length_a   1.000
_cell.length_b   1.000
_cell.length_c   1.000
_cell.angle_alpha   90.00
_cell.angle_beta   90.00
_cell.angle_gamma   90.00
#
_symmetry.space_group_name_H-M   'P 1'
#
loop_
_entity.id
_entity.type
_entity.pdbx_description
1 polymer ?
#
loop_
_entity_poly.entity_id
_entity_poly.type
_entity_poly.pdbx_seq_one_letter_code
_entity_poly.pdbx_strand_id
1 'polypeptide(L)'
;MGSIEKFLTINTDGIEWQDGEKIMGLPPGVQVKIIVEGKDEVSWRVDKLIKFPPGYVEPRHTHDFCHSTLVLEGEMHVAGKILKPGDYVYAGAGEPHGPYSYPKGLTVYSSGRSKKKLSQIHKY
;
A
#
# COMPACT_ATOMS: atom_id res chain seq x y z
N MET A 1 8.08 -3.05 -17.09
CA MET A 1 6.84 -3.61 -16.56
C MET A 1 5.83 -3.80 -17.68
N GLY A 2 5.25 -4.96 -17.75
CA GLY A 2 4.32 -5.31 -18.79
C GLY A 2 2.89 -5.37 -18.30
N SER A 3 2.06 -5.97 -19.12
CA SER A 3 0.67 -6.21 -18.78
C SER A 3 0.56 -7.32 -17.73
N ILE A 4 -0.43 -7.19 -16.87
CA ILE A 4 -0.77 -8.22 -15.89
C ILE A 4 -1.54 -9.31 -16.64
N GLU A 5 -1.24 -10.57 -16.35
CA GLU A 5 -1.98 -11.68 -16.92
C GLU A 5 -3.47 -11.59 -16.56
N LYS A 6 -4.33 -11.96 -17.51
CA LYS A 6 -5.78 -11.84 -17.31
C LYS A 6 -6.33 -12.81 -16.26
N PHE A 7 -5.60 -13.88 -15.99
CA PHE A 7 -5.94 -14.80 -14.92
C PHE A 7 -4.65 -15.28 -14.27
N LEU A 8 -4.53 -15.07 -12.96
CA LEU A 8 -3.37 -15.54 -12.22
C LEU A 8 -3.77 -15.87 -10.79
N THR A 9 -3.02 -16.76 -10.17
CA THR A 9 -3.17 -17.10 -8.77
C THR A 9 -1.82 -16.98 -8.09
N ILE A 10 -1.79 -16.39 -6.90
CA ILE A 10 -0.57 -16.21 -6.14
C ILE A 10 -0.87 -16.47 -4.68
N ASN A 11 -0.02 -17.24 -4.02
CA ASN A 11 -0.05 -17.35 -2.57
C ASN A 11 1.01 -16.40 -2.00
N THR A 12 0.58 -15.41 -1.25
CA THR A 12 1.50 -14.38 -0.74
C THR A 12 2.51 -14.92 0.27
N ASP A 13 2.25 -16.08 0.87
CA ASP A 13 3.24 -16.72 1.75
C ASP A 13 4.49 -17.16 0.98
N GLY A 14 4.36 -17.35 -0.33
CA GLY A 14 5.49 -17.67 -1.20
C GLY A 14 6.31 -16.47 -1.61
N ILE A 15 5.91 -15.26 -1.23
CA ILE A 15 6.64 -14.04 -1.53
C ILE A 15 7.39 -13.62 -0.27
N GLU A 16 8.68 -13.37 -0.38
CA GLU A 16 9.46 -12.91 0.77
C GLU A 16 9.24 -11.42 1.01
N TRP A 17 9.27 -11.02 2.29
CA TRP A 17 9.28 -9.61 2.65
C TRP A 17 10.58 -8.99 2.16
N GLN A 18 10.48 -7.83 1.55
CA GLN A 18 11.62 -7.07 1.05
C GLN A 18 11.68 -5.71 1.72
N ASP A 19 12.87 -5.12 1.72
CA ASP A 19 13.07 -3.77 2.25
C ASP A 19 12.33 -2.76 1.36
N GLY A 20 11.30 -2.15 1.93
CA GLY A 20 10.48 -1.19 1.18
C GLY A 20 11.24 0.06 0.76
N GLU A 21 12.25 0.46 1.53
CA GLU A 21 13.08 1.60 1.17
C GLU A 21 13.83 1.33 -0.15
N LYS A 22 14.41 0.15 -0.27
CA LYS A 22 15.18 -0.20 -1.47
C LYS A 22 14.33 -0.31 -2.73
N ILE A 23 13.17 -0.96 -2.62
CA ILE A 23 12.41 -1.29 -3.84
C ILE A 23 11.32 -0.29 -4.18
N MET A 24 10.87 0.54 -3.23
CA MET A 24 9.78 1.48 -3.45
C MET A 24 10.05 2.88 -2.91
N GLY A 25 11.21 3.12 -2.31
CA GLY A 25 11.48 4.41 -1.70
C GLY A 25 10.64 4.69 -0.47
N LEU A 26 10.14 3.67 0.20
CA LEU A 26 9.39 3.83 1.44
C LEU A 26 10.33 4.23 2.58
N PRO A 27 9.81 4.81 3.67
CA PRO A 27 10.64 5.14 4.80
C PRO A 27 11.34 3.92 5.42
N PRO A 28 12.46 4.12 6.13
CA PRO A 28 13.18 3.01 6.76
C PRO A 28 12.32 2.17 7.70
N GLY A 29 12.52 0.86 7.70
CA GLY A 29 11.82 -0.06 8.58
C GLY A 29 10.55 -0.65 8.00
N VAL A 30 10.09 -0.13 6.86
CA VAL A 30 8.89 -0.64 6.19
C VAL A 30 9.26 -1.80 5.27
N GLN A 31 8.51 -2.88 5.34
CA GLN A 31 8.70 -4.06 4.49
C GLN A 31 7.53 -4.21 3.54
N VAL A 32 7.78 -4.80 2.39
CA VAL A 32 6.76 -4.94 1.36
C VAL A 32 6.87 -6.28 0.64
N LYS A 33 5.72 -6.81 0.24
CA LYS A 33 5.60 -7.91 -0.72
C LYS A 33 4.81 -7.37 -1.90
N ILE A 34 5.43 -7.27 -3.06
CA ILE A 34 4.71 -6.87 -4.27
C ILE A 34 4.04 -8.12 -4.84
N ILE A 35 2.72 -8.09 -4.94
CA ILE A 35 1.93 -9.22 -5.42
C ILE A 35 1.84 -9.16 -6.95
N VAL A 36 1.35 -8.05 -7.47
CA VAL A 36 1.33 -7.79 -8.91
C VAL A 36 1.64 -6.32 -9.16
N GLU A 37 2.29 -6.03 -10.26
CA GLU A 37 2.43 -4.67 -10.76
C GLU A 37 2.48 -4.68 -12.27
N GLY A 38 1.81 -3.72 -12.86
CA GLY A 38 1.71 -3.63 -14.30
C GLY A 38 0.43 -2.95 -14.72
N LYS A 39 0.06 -3.16 -15.98
CA LYS A 39 -1.16 -2.60 -16.54
C LYS A 39 -2.22 -3.70 -16.66
N ASP A 40 -3.39 -3.46 -16.08
CA ASP A 40 -4.57 -4.28 -16.32
C ASP A 40 -5.39 -3.67 -17.47
N GLU A 41 -6.65 -4.07 -17.61
CA GLU A 41 -7.48 -3.61 -18.73
C GLU A 41 -7.87 -2.14 -18.64
N VAL A 42 -7.81 -1.53 -17.46
CA VAL A 42 -8.30 -0.17 -17.23
C VAL A 42 -7.27 0.78 -16.62
N SER A 43 -6.22 0.27 -15.97
CA SER A 43 -5.28 1.12 -15.24
C SER A 43 -3.92 0.50 -15.06
N TRP A 44 -2.95 1.32 -14.70
CA TRP A 44 -1.71 0.86 -14.09
C TRP A 44 -2.01 0.55 -12.63
N ARG A 45 -1.40 -0.51 -12.12
CA ARG A 45 -1.80 -1.07 -10.85
C ARG A 45 -0.61 -1.69 -10.12
N VAL A 46 -0.55 -1.49 -8.82
CA VAL A 46 0.34 -2.25 -7.95
C VAL A 46 -0.46 -2.72 -6.74
N ASP A 47 -0.47 -4.03 -6.52
CA ASP A 47 -1.09 -4.65 -5.36
C ASP A 47 0.03 -5.23 -4.50
N LYS A 48 -0.03 -4.97 -3.20
CA LYS A 48 1.07 -5.31 -2.31
C LYS A 48 0.60 -5.50 -0.89
N LEU A 49 1.41 -6.20 -0.10
CA LEU A 49 1.31 -6.18 1.35
C LEU A 49 2.40 -5.25 1.87
N ILE A 50 2.05 -4.44 2.86
CA ILE A 50 3.01 -3.53 3.50
C ILE A 50 2.98 -3.79 5.00
N LYS A 51 4.16 -3.88 5.60
CA LYS A 51 4.31 -4.07 7.03
C LYS A 51 5.08 -2.89 7.63
N PHE A 52 4.45 -2.19 8.56
CA PHE A 52 5.03 -1.06 9.28
C PHE A 52 5.42 -1.48 10.68
N PRO A 53 6.57 -1.02 11.19
CA PRO A 53 6.99 -1.35 12.54
C PRO A 53 6.12 -0.65 13.60
N PRO A 54 6.06 -1.20 14.83
CA PRO A 54 5.34 -0.54 15.93
C PRO A 54 5.87 0.87 16.17
N GLY A 55 4.95 1.80 16.41
CA GLY A 55 5.28 3.19 16.67
C GLY A 55 5.51 4.04 15.43
N TYR A 56 5.30 3.47 14.25
CA TYR A 56 5.46 4.20 13.00
C TYR A 56 4.41 5.30 12.87
N VAL A 57 4.83 6.45 12.34
CA VAL A 57 3.92 7.57 12.08
C VAL A 57 4.16 8.10 10.67
N GLU A 58 3.08 8.58 10.04
CA GLU A 58 3.16 9.22 8.74
C GLU A 58 2.49 10.59 8.80
N PRO A 59 3.11 11.63 8.25
CA PRO A 59 2.46 12.94 8.19
C PRO A 59 1.29 12.92 7.22
N ARG A 60 0.45 13.93 7.30
CA ARG A 60 -0.59 14.16 6.29
C ARG A 60 0.07 14.34 4.94
N HIS A 61 -0.45 13.66 3.93
CA HIS A 61 0.13 13.69 2.57
C HIS A 61 -0.95 13.41 1.53
N THR A 62 -0.55 13.50 0.27
CA THR A 62 -1.42 13.20 -0.86
C THR A 62 -0.61 12.48 -1.92
N HIS A 63 -1.32 11.73 -2.77
CA HIS A 63 -0.72 11.05 -3.93
C HIS A 63 -1.51 11.43 -5.17
N ASP A 64 -0.88 11.32 -6.34
CA ASP A 64 -1.57 11.53 -7.61
C ASP A 64 -2.16 10.23 -8.18
N PHE A 65 -2.34 9.23 -7.33
CA PHE A 65 -3.01 7.98 -7.65
C PHE A 65 -4.00 7.66 -6.53
N CYS A 66 -4.98 6.80 -6.81
CA CYS A 66 -5.90 6.34 -5.78
C CYS A 66 -5.38 5.05 -5.15
N HIS A 67 -5.73 4.81 -3.90
CA HIS A 67 -5.39 3.53 -3.27
C HIS A 67 -6.45 3.07 -2.30
N SER A 68 -6.57 1.76 -2.21
CA SER A 68 -7.43 1.05 -1.27
C SER A 68 -6.56 0.28 -0.31
N THR A 69 -6.91 0.27 0.97
CA THR A 69 -6.12 -0.38 2.00
C THR A 69 -7.03 -1.18 2.91
N LEU A 70 -6.70 -2.45 3.10
CA LEU A 70 -7.40 -3.33 4.05
C LEU A 70 -6.44 -3.68 5.18
N VAL A 71 -6.84 -3.41 6.42
CA VAL A 71 -6.04 -3.74 7.59
C VAL A 71 -6.09 -5.24 7.82
N LEU A 72 -4.93 -5.89 7.91
CA LEU A 72 -4.80 -7.32 8.16
C LEU A 72 -4.35 -7.61 9.59
N GLU A 73 -3.42 -6.82 10.11
CA GLU A 73 -2.89 -6.95 11.48
C GLU A 73 -2.57 -5.58 12.04
N GLY A 74 -2.64 -5.43 13.37
CA GLY A 74 -2.29 -4.19 14.04
C GLY A 74 -3.43 -3.19 14.06
N GLU A 75 -3.06 -1.91 14.18
CA GLU A 75 -4.02 -0.81 14.27
C GLU A 75 -3.56 0.39 13.46
N MET A 76 -4.50 1.03 12.77
CA MET A 76 -4.25 2.28 12.07
C MET A 76 -5.06 3.39 12.72
N HIS A 77 -4.39 4.39 13.26
CA HIS A 77 -5.04 5.56 13.82
C HIS A 77 -5.03 6.68 12.77
N VAL A 78 -6.21 7.05 12.28
CA VAL A 78 -6.34 8.06 11.24
C VAL A 78 -7.71 8.73 11.33
N ALA A 79 -7.77 10.04 11.08
CA ALA A 79 -9.02 10.80 11.03
C ALA A 79 -9.87 10.64 12.30
N GLY A 80 -9.24 10.53 13.46
CA GLY A 80 -9.93 10.34 14.74
C GLY A 80 -10.51 8.97 14.95
N LYS A 81 -10.16 7.99 14.10
CA LYS A 81 -10.65 6.62 14.17
C LYS A 81 -9.50 5.65 14.41
N ILE A 82 -9.83 4.51 14.99
CA ILE A 82 -8.91 3.39 15.15
C ILE A 82 -9.40 2.28 14.25
N LEU A 83 -8.65 1.98 13.18
CA LEU A 83 -8.98 0.91 12.26
C LEU A 83 -8.26 -0.36 12.70
N LYS A 84 -8.97 -1.47 12.67
CA LYS A 84 -8.53 -2.78 13.13
C LYS A 84 -8.61 -3.79 11.99
N PRO A 85 -8.08 -5.00 12.16
CA PRO A 85 -8.17 -6.01 11.11
C PRO A 85 -9.60 -6.16 10.57
N GLY A 86 -9.71 -6.12 9.25
CA GLY A 86 -10.98 -6.13 8.54
C GLY A 86 -11.50 -4.75 8.16
N ASP A 87 -10.95 -3.68 8.72
CA ASP A 87 -11.35 -2.33 8.35
C ASP A 87 -10.66 -1.88 7.07
N TYR A 88 -11.34 -1.02 6.34
CA TYR A 88 -10.95 -0.61 5.00
C TYR A 88 -10.90 0.92 4.91
N VAL A 89 -9.91 1.43 4.17
CA VAL A 89 -9.83 2.86 3.88
C VAL A 89 -9.51 3.06 2.40
N TYR A 90 -10.17 4.05 1.82
CA TYR A 90 -9.93 4.43 0.44
C TYR A 90 -9.51 5.90 0.39
N ALA A 91 -8.49 6.20 -0.40
CA ALA A 91 -8.08 7.57 -0.66
C ALA A 91 -8.00 7.79 -2.16
N GLY A 92 -8.76 8.76 -2.66
CA GLY A 92 -8.74 9.14 -4.06
C GLY A 92 -7.48 9.90 -4.43
N ALA A 93 -7.20 9.96 -5.74
CA ALA A 93 -6.07 10.71 -6.25
C ALA A 93 -6.22 12.19 -5.87
N GLY A 94 -5.15 12.77 -5.34
CA GLY A 94 -5.13 14.18 -4.94
C GLY A 94 -5.80 14.49 -3.61
N GLU A 95 -6.43 13.52 -2.96
CA GLU A 95 -7.11 13.75 -1.69
C GLU A 95 -6.10 13.72 -0.54
N PRO A 96 -5.94 14.83 0.21
CA PRO A 96 -5.07 14.83 1.38
C PRO A 96 -5.60 13.87 2.44
N HIS A 97 -4.71 13.08 3.03
CA HIS A 97 -5.10 12.13 4.06
C HIS A 97 -3.98 11.93 5.08
N GLY A 98 -4.39 11.51 6.27
CA GLY A 98 -3.49 11.43 7.42
C GLY A 98 -3.72 12.60 8.38
N PRO A 99 -2.86 12.79 9.41
CA PRO A 99 -1.71 11.94 9.72
C PRO A 99 -2.12 10.55 10.18
N TYR A 100 -1.19 9.61 10.05
CA TYR A 100 -1.41 8.23 10.47
C TYR A 100 -0.46 7.87 11.60
N SER A 101 -0.90 6.99 12.50
CA SER A 101 0.00 6.36 13.45
C SER A 101 -0.35 4.89 13.63
N TYR A 102 0.67 4.06 13.82
CA TYR A 102 0.54 2.62 13.95
C TYR A 102 1.21 2.15 15.24
N PRO A 103 0.60 2.41 16.41
CA PRO A 103 1.27 2.18 17.70
C PRO A 103 1.66 0.74 17.94
N LYS A 104 0.92 -0.20 17.38
CA LYS A 104 1.17 -1.65 17.52
C LYS A 104 1.82 -2.26 16.28
N GLY A 105 2.25 -1.42 15.33
CA GLY A 105 2.60 -1.86 14.00
C GLY A 105 1.35 -2.09 13.16
N LEU A 106 1.57 -2.40 11.89
CA LEU A 106 0.46 -2.55 10.95
C LEU A 106 0.89 -3.43 9.79
N THR A 107 0.03 -4.35 9.40
CA THR A 107 0.16 -5.06 8.14
C THR A 107 -1.11 -4.81 7.34
N VAL A 108 -0.96 -4.38 6.11
CA VAL A 108 -2.09 -4.07 5.24
C VAL A 108 -1.93 -4.72 3.88
N TYR A 109 -3.06 -4.97 3.22
CA TYR A 109 -3.10 -5.17 1.78
C TYR A 109 -3.43 -3.80 1.16
N SER A 110 -2.65 -3.38 0.17
CA SER A 110 -2.86 -2.09 -0.48
C SER A 110 -2.85 -2.25 -1.99
N SER A 111 -3.80 -1.60 -2.66
CA SER A 111 -3.89 -1.58 -4.11
C SER A 111 -3.84 -0.13 -4.57
N GLY A 112 -2.76 0.23 -5.28
CA GLY A 112 -2.62 1.54 -5.91
C GLY A 112 -2.97 1.45 -7.39
N ARG A 113 -3.71 2.42 -7.90
CA ARG A 113 -4.15 2.45 -9.29
C ARG A 113 -4.02 3.85 -9.87
N SER A 114 -3.61 3.91 -11.14
CA SER A 114 -3.45 5.17 -11.85
C SER A 114 -3.60 4.96 -13.34
N LYS A 115 -4.03 6.01 -14.03
CA LYS A 115 -3.99 6.03 -15.51
C LYS A 115 -2.58 6.29 -16.01
N LYS A 116 -1.69 6.77 -15.16
CA LYS A 116 -0.29 7.02 -15.47
C LYS A 116 0.54 5.77 -15.20
N LYS A 117 1.75 5.73 -15.76
CA LYS A 117 2.66 4.60 -15.57
C LYS A 117 2.92 4.30 -14.10
N LEU A 118 3.11 3.03 -13.82
CA LEU A 118 3.30 2.48 -12.49
C LEU A 118 4.46 3.11 -11.72
N SER A 119 5.53 3.54 -12.41
CA SER A 119 6.67 4.18 -11.77
C SER A 119 6.27 5.41 -10.95
N GLN A 120 5.14 6.02 -11.26
CA GLN A 120 4.62 7.16 -10.50
C GLN A 120 3.82 6.72 -9.28
N ILE A 121 3.37 5.47 -9.25
CA ILE A 121 2.67 4.90 -8.12
C ILE A 121 3.65 4.49 -7.02
N HIS A 122 4.91 4.20 -7.38
CA HIS A 122 5.95 3.79 -6.43
C HIS A 122 6.45 4.94 -5.55
N LYS A 123 6.20 6.17 -5.93
CA LYS A 123 6.64 7.30 -5.13
C LYS A 123 5.74 7.47 -3.92
N TYR A 124 6.38 7.63 -2.79
CA TYR A 124 5.68 7.75 -1.51
C TYR A 124 5.55 9.19 -1.05
#